data_cde1f40df6abf7e85f1085df5d10dc5c
#
_entry.id   cde1f40df6abf7e85f1085df5d10dc5c
#
_cell.length_a   1.000
_cell.length_b   1.000
_cell.length_c   1.000
_cell.angle_alpha   90.00
_cell.angle_beta   90.00
_cell.angle_gamma   90.00
#
_symmetry.space_group_name_H-M   'P 1'
#
loop_
_entity.id
_entity.type
_entity.pdbx_description
1 polymer ?
#
loop_
_entity_poly.entity_id
_entity_poly.type
_entity_poly.pdbx_seq_one_letter_code
_entity_poly.pdbx_strand_id
1 'polypeptide(L)'
;YFIGVWHGETQIYNIDLAGNDKLTQLTDGMYDYASLALCGDKIIAKRHSMSMGDEIYAVNSARNGDAFAEAVQLTTENKQIYDQLEMGKVEARWMKTTDGKQMLTWVIYPPQFDPNKKYPTLLFCEGGPQSPVSQFWSYRWNFQIMAANDYIIVAPNRRGLPGFGVEWNEAISGDYGGQCMKDYFT
;
A
#
# COMPACT_ATOMS: atom_id res chain seq x y z
N TYR A 1 -5.19 10.28 -17.07
CA TYR A 1 -5.18 9.78 -15.69
C TYR A 1 -4.79 8.32 -15.69
N PHE A 2 -4.04 7.89 -14.68
CA PHE A 2 -3.66 6.50 -14.47
C PHE A 2 -3.43 6.22 -12.98
N ILE A 3 -3.36 4.95 -12.65
CA ILE A 3 -3.05 4.47 -11.30
C ILE A 3 -1.59 4.02 -11.30
N GLY A 4 -0.81 4.51 -10.34
CA GLY A 4 0.59 4.19 -10.19
C GLY A 4 0.93 3.80 -8.76
N VAL A 5 1.87 2.86 -8.59
CA VAL A 5 2.39 2.46 -7.28
C VAL A 5 3.66 3.24 -6.94
N TRP A 6 3.71 3.78 -5.73
CA TRP A 6 4.90 4.43 -5.20
C TRP A 6 4.95 4.24 -3.69
N HIS A 7 6.08 3.78 -3.18
CA HIS A 7 6.33 3.55 -1.75
C HIS A 7 5.24 2.71 -1.02
N GLY A 8 4.77 1.64 -1.70
CA GLY A 8 3.81 0.73 -1.11
C GLY A 8 2.37 1.25 -1.04
N GLU A 9 2.04 2.26 -1.82
CA GLU A 9 0.71 2.81 -1.98
C GLU A 9 0.38 2.98 -3.45
N THR A 10 -0.87 2.79 -3.83
CA THR A 10 -1.33 2.91 -5.20
C THR A 10 -2.22 4.14 -5.33
N GLN A 11 -1.71 5.19 -5.99
CA GLN A 11 -2.35 6.49 -6.07
C GLN A 11 -2.79 6.84 -7.50
N ILE A 12 -3.64 7.86 -7.64
CA ILE A 12 -4.08 8.40 -8.93
C ILE A 12 -3.14 9.52 -9.36
N TYR A 13 -2.71 9.45 -10.60
CA TYR A 13 -1.83 10.42 -11.25
C TYR A 13 -2.46 10.94 -12.53
N ASN A 14 -2.05 12.13 -12.97
CA ASN A 14 -2.25 12.57 -14.33
C ASN A 14 -0.91 12.99 -14.97
N ILE A 15 -0.89 12.94 -16.30
CA ILE A 15 0.17 13.48 -17.13
C ILE A 15 -0.44 14.35 -18.21
N ASP A 16 0.12 15.53 -18.42
CA ASP A 16 -0.31 16.44 -19.50
C ASP A 16 0.48 16.12 -20.77
N LEU A 17 -0.19 15.46 -21.72
CA LEU A 17 0.41 15.07 -23.02
C LEU A 17 0.47 16.23 -24.01
N ALA A 18 -0.23 17.35 -23.78
CA ALA A 18 -0.26 18.51 -24.67
C ALA A 18 0.80 19.57 -24.30
N GLY A 19 1.42 19.44 -23.16
CA GLY A 19 2.34 20.44 -22.60
C GLY A 19 3.76 19.89 -22.39
N ASN A 20 4.19 19.83 -21.15
CA ASN A 20 5.56 19.50 -20.76
C ASN A 20 5.71 18.11 -20.19
N ASP A 21 4.81 17.18 -20.52
CA ASP A 21 4.76 15.82 -19.94
C ASP A 21 4.84 15.82 -18.39
N LYS A 22 4.27 16.86 -17.78
CA LYS A 22 4.30 17.04 -16.33
C LYS A 22 3.46 15.97 -15.65
N LEU A 23 4.14 15.10 -14.89
CA LEU A 23 3.49 14.16 -14.00
C LEU A 23 3.00 14.86 -12.74
N THR A 24 1.74 14.64 -12.38
CA THR A 24 1.14 15.16 -11.15
C THR A 24 0.46 14.04 -10.38
N GLN A 25 0.84 13.84 -9.13
CA GLN A 25 0.11 12.96 -8.21
C GLN A 25 -1.15 13.67 -7.73
N LEU A 26 -2.33 13.08 -7.91
CA LEU A 26 -3.60 13.67 -7.49
C LEU A 26 -4.00 13.30 -6.08
N THR A 27 -3.79 12.06 -5.69
CA THR A 27 -4.22 11.51 -4.39
C THR A 27 -3.04 11.11 -3.54
N ASP A 28 -3.26 11.05 -2.22
CA ASP A 28 -2.27 10.65 -1.22
C ASP A 28 -2.96 9.94 -0.05
N GLY A 29 -2.17 9.23 0.76
CA GLY A 29 -2.62 8.53 1.96
C GLY A 29 -2.45 7.02 1.87
N MET A 30 -2.57 6.36 3.02
CA MET A 30 -2.40 4.92 3.18
C MET A 30 -3.58 4.13 2.57
N TYR A 31 -3.73 4.22 1.25
CA TYR A 31 -4.78 3.58 0.46
C TYR A 31 -4.24 3.09 -0.87
N ASP A 32 -4.93 2.10 -1.43
CA ASP A 32 -4.77 1.69 -2.81
C ASP A 32 -6.02 2.05 -3.62
N TYR A 33 -5.82 2.79 -4.71
CA TYR A 33 -6.83 2.95 -5.75
C TYR A 33 -6.67 1.83 -6.77
N ALA A 34 -7.72 1.03 -6.99
CA ALA A 34 -7.64 -0.18 -7.81
C ALA A 34 -8.24 -0.04 -9.22
N SER A 35 -9.12 0.94 -9.44
CA SER A 35 -9.69 1.23 -10.74
C SER A 35 -10.16 2.68 -10.78
N LEU A 36 -10.29 3.23 -11.98
CA LEU A 36 -10.83 4.58 -12.19
C LEU A 36 -11.68 4.67 -13.45
N ALA A 37 -12.66 5.59 -13.43
CA ALA A 37 -13.45 6.00 -14.58
C ALA A 37 -13.73 7.51 -14.49
N LEU A 38 -13.74 8.21 -15.63
CA LEU A 38 -14.07 9.64 -15.66
C LEU A 38 -15.57 9.83 -15.68
N CYS A 39 -16.06 10.79 -14.89
CA CYS A 39 -17.46 11.23 -14.86
C CYS A 39 -17.50 12.75 -14.69
N GLY A 40 -17.58 13.48 -15.81
CA GLY A 40 -17.48 14.94 -15.84
C GLY A 40 -16.13 15.42 -15.27
N ASP A 41 -16.17 16.24 -14.24
CA ASP A 41 -15.02 16.78 -13.52
C ASP A 41 -14.53 15.87 -12.37
N LYS A 42 -15.12 14.68 -12.25
CA LYS A 42 -14.78 13.71 -11.21
C LYS A 42 -14.14 12.45 -11.80
N ILE A 43 -13.30 11.82 -10.97
CA ILE A 43 -12.82 10.47 -11.17
C ILE A 43 -13.57 9.57 -10.19
N ILE A 44 -14.31 8.60 -10.70
CA ILE A 44 -14.93 7.58 -9.87
C ILE A 44 -13.94 6.43 -9.75
N ALA A 45 -13.55 6.08 -8.54
CA ALA A 45 -12.50 5.13 -8.28
C ALA A 45 -12.85 4.14 -7.17
N LYS A 46 -12.37 2.92 -7.28
CA LYS A 46 -12.35 1.96 -6.16
C LYS A 46 -11.15 2.27 -5.27
N ARG A 47 -11.38 2.27 -3.97
CA ARG A 47 -10.32 2.45 -2.96
C ARG A 47 -10.46 1.43 -1.84
N HIS A 48 -9.34 0.90 -1.41
CA HIS A 48 -9.23 0.02 -0.25
C HIS A 48 -7.95 0.30 0.54
N SER A 49 -7.80 -0.38 1.67
CA SER A 49 -6.55 -0.41 2.45
C SER A 49 -6.39 -1.77 3.11
N MET A 50 -5.28 -2.00 3.80
CA MET A 50 -5.09 -3.21 4.61
C MET A 50 -6.15 -3.38 5.71
N SER A 51 -6.91 -2.31 6.03
CA SER A 51 -7.95 -2.30 7.06
C SER A 51 -9.36 -2.07 6.52
N MET A 52 -9.54 -1.97 5.21
CA MET A 52 -10.84 -1.65 4.60
C MET A 52 -10.92 -2.29 3.21
N GLY A 53 -11.98 -3.04 2.95
CA GLY A 53 -12.28 -3.56 1.61
C GLY A 53 -12.70 -2.47 0.64
N ASP A 54 -12.94 -2.88 -0.62
CA ASP A 54 -13.31 -1.95 -1.70
C ASP A 54 -14.56 -1.12 -1.38
N GLU A 55 -14.41 0.20 -1.50
CA GLU A 55 -15.51 1.17 -1.54
C GLU A 55 -15.31 2.13 -2.72
N ILE A 56 -16.38 2.75 -3.18
CA ILE A 56 -16.36 3.68 -4.30
C ILE A 56 -16.20 5.11 -3.78
N TYR A 57 -15.32 5.85 -4.44
CA TYR A 57 -15.01 7.25 -4.16
C TYR A 57 -15.17 8.13 -5.39
N ALA A 58 -15.65 9.35 -5.20
CA ALA A 58 -15.54 10.43 -6.17
C ALA A 58 -14.33 11.29 -5.81
N VAL A 59 -13.36 11.37 -6.69
CA VAL A 59 -12.13 12.14 -6.54
C VAL A 59 -12.16 13.30 -7.52
N ASN A 60 -11.79 14.51 -7.08
CA ASN A 60 -11.65 15.64 -7.97
C ASN A 60 -10.58 15.34 -9.03
N SER A 61 -10.87 15.68 -10.30
CA SER A 61 -9.94 15.44 -11.41
C SER A 61 -8.74 16.38 -11.44
N ALA A 62 -8.70 17.36 -10.54
CA ALA A 62 -7.61 18.32 -10.41
C ALA A 62 -7.29 18.59 -8.93
N ARG A 63 -6.05 18.96 -8.66
CA ARG A 63 -5.61 19.48 -7.36
C ARG A 63 -6.07 20.91 -7.19
N ASN A 64 -6.27 21.32 -5.94
CA ASN A 64 -6.50 22.71 -5.58
C ASN A 64 -5.19 23.33 -5.05
N GLY A 65 -4.41 23.92 -5.93
CA GLY A 65 -3.07 24.40 -5.62
C GLY A 65 -2.14 23.23 -5.23
N ASP A 66 -1.50 23.32 -4.08
CA ASP A 66 -0.60 22.25 -3.56
C ASP A 66 -1.35 21.12 -2.82
N ALA A 67 -2.63 21.31 -2.49
CA ALA A 67 -3.43 20.30 -1.82
C ALA A 67 -3.76 19.13 -2.77
N PHE A 68 -3.75 17.91 -2.25
CA PHE A 68 -4.21 16.73 -2.98
C PHE A 68 -5.71 16.84 -3.31
N ALA A 69 -6.14 16.13 -4.36
CA ALA A 69 -7.53 16.13 -4.79
C ALA A 69 -8.43 15.55 -3.68
N GLU A 70 -9.53 16.25 -3.41
CA GLU A 70 -10.53 15.79 -2.47
C GLU A 70 -11.15 14.47 -2.95
N ALA A 71 -11.31 13.52 -2.04
CA ALA A 71 -11.94 12.23 -2.29
C ALA A 71 -13.14 12.05 -1.35
N VAL A 72 -14.34 11.93 -1.91
CA VAL A 72 -15.59 11.72 -1.17
C VAL A 72 -16.03 10.27 -1.34
N GLN A 73 -16.26 9.58 -0.23
CA GLN A 73 -16.79 8.21 -0.26
C GLN A 73 -18.25 8.19 -0.70
N LEU A 74 -18.58 7.34 -1.68
CA LEU A 74 -19.93 7.21 -2.25
C LEU A 74 -20.67 5.97 -1.75
N THR A 75 -19.95 4.91 -1.40
CA THR A 75 -20.53 3.66 -0.89
C THR A 75 -20.03 3.35 0.51
N THR A 76 -20.84 2.66 1.29
CA THR A 76 -20.55 2.24 2.67
C THR A 76 -21.02 0.80 2.91
N GLU A 77 -20.86 -0.06 1.89
CA GLU A 77 -21.41 -1.42 1.87
C GLU A 77 -20.88 -2.28 3.03
N ASN A 78 -19.63 -2.08 3.40
CA ASN A 78 -18.98 -2.86 4.45
C ASN A 78 -19.10 -2.22 5.85
N LYS A 79 -19.69 -1.03 5.96
CA LYS A 79 -19.70 -0.26 7.21
C LYS A 79 -20.29 -1.03 8.40
N GLN A 80 -21.42 -1.73 8.20
CA GLN A 80 -22.07 -2.47 9.27
C GLN A 80 -21.18 -3.58 9.85
N ILE A 81 -20.30 -4.16 9.03
CA ILE A 81 -19.35 -5.18 9.45
C ILE A 81 -18.17 -4.50 10.19
N TYR A 82 -17.60 -3.47 9.58
CA TYR A 82 -16.43 -2.79 10.17
C TYR A 82 -16.73 -2.09 11.49
N ASP A 83 -17.94 -1.57 11.68
CA ASP A 83 -18.35 -0.97 12.96
C ASP A 83 -18.35 -1.98 14.14
N GLN A 84 -18.31 -3.28 13.85
CA GLN A 84 -18.26 -4.37 14.84
C GLN A 84 -16.87 -4.97 14.99
N LEU A 85 -15.89 -4.55 14.19
CA LEU A 85 -14.55 -5.09 14.18
C LEU A 85 -13.56 -4.09 14.79
N GLU A 86 -12.64 -4.61 15.56
CA GLU A 86 -11.49 -3.86 16.03
C GLU A 86 -10.29 -4.20 15.14
N MET A 87 -9.84 -3.23 14.36
CA MET A 87 -8.71 -3.42 13.45
C MET A 87 -7.38 -3.13 14.13
N GLY A 88 -6.38 -3.93 13.82
CA GLY A 88 -5.02 -3.69 14.23
C GLY A 88 -4.40 -2.48 13.52
N LYS A 89 -3.52 -1.75 14.22
CA LYS A 89 -2.77 -0.63 13.63
C LYS A 89 -1.87 -1.12 12.49
N VAL A 90 -1.92 -0.44 11.36
CA VAL A 90 -0.96 -0.60 10.25
C VAL A 90 0.06 0.53 10.35
N GLU A 91 1.35 0.21 10.28
CA GLU A 91 2.45 1.17 10.41
C GLU A 91 3.46 0.97 9.29
N ALA A 92 3.84 2.05 8.62
CA ALA A 92 4.95 2.08 7.68
C ALA A 92 6.28 2.25 8.43
N ARG A 93 7.22 1.33 8.25
CA ARG A 93 8.58 1.42 8.80
C ARG A 93 9.61 1.36 7.70
N TRP A 94 10.52 2.34 7.69
CA TRP A 94 11.67 2.32 6.83
C TRP A 94 12.85 1.65 7.56
N MET A 95 13.21 0.46 7.09
CA MET A 95 14.26 -0.37 7.67
C MET A 95 15.54 -0.22 6.86
N LYS A 96 16.69 -0.16 7.56
CA LYS A 96 17.99 -0.11 6.88
C LYS A 96 18.44 -1.53 6.54
N THR A 97 18.58 -1.83 5.25
CA THR A 97 19.04 -3.14 4.78
C THR A 97 20.49 -3.42 5.12
N THR A 98 20.93 -4.69 5.00
CA THR A 98 22.30 -5.12 5.31
C THR A 98 23.39 -4.37 4.49
N ASP A 99 23.05 -3.85 3.32
CA ASP A 99 23.90 -3.03 2.46
C ASP A 99 23.64 -1.51 2.58
N GLY A 100 22.81 -1.11 3.57
CA GLY A 100 22.62 0.28 3.96
C GLY A 100 21.52 1.05 3.22
N LYS A 101 20.77 0.42 2.31
CA LYS A 101 19.62 1.02 1.64
C LYS A 101 18.39 1.07 2.56
N GLN A 102 17.37 1.85 2.19
CA GLN A 102 16.12 1.96 2.93
C GLN A 102 15.05 1.07 2.29
N MET A 103 14.40 0.25 3.09
CA MET A 103 13.33 -0.66 2.69
C MET A 103 12.05 -0.36 3.47
N LEU A 104 10.96 -0.09 2.76
CA LEU A 104 9.65 0.03 3.39
C LEU A 104 9.18 -1.34 3.87
N THR A 105 8.77 -1.40 5.13
CA THR A 105 8.17 -2.59 5.74
C THR A 105 6.85 -2.19 6.40
N TRP A 106 5.76 -2.83 6.00
CA TRP A 106 4.51 -2.70 6.70
C TRP A 106 4.52 -3.57 7.95
N VAL A 107 4.11 -2.99 9.07
CA VAL A 107 3.93 -3.71 10.33
C VAL A 107 2.48 -3.60 10.76
N ILE A 108 1.81 -4.73 10.90
CA ILE A 108 0.43 -4.80 11.33
C ILE A 108 0.40 -5.42 12.72
N TYR A 109 -0.12 -4.67 13.66
CA TYR A 109 -0.20 -5.06 15.07
C TYR A 109 -1.52 -5.77 15.38
N PRO A 110 -1.56 -6.63 16.41
CA PRO A 110 -2.83 -7.12 16.95
C PRO A 110 -3.75 -5.96 17.35
N PRO A 111 -5.08 -6.14 17.25
CA PRO A 111 -6.00 -5.29 18.01
C PRO A 111 -5.60 -5.25 19.48
N GLN A 112 -5.75 -4.10 20.14
CA GLN A 112 -5.36 -3.92 21.56
C GLN A 112 -3.88 -4.25 21.86
N PHE A 113 -2.99 -3.96 20.91
CA PHE A 113 -1.56 -4.20 21.05
C PHE A 113 -0.98 -3.55 22.32
N ASP A 114 -0.32 -4.34 23.16
CA ASP A 114 0.39 -3.89 24.35
C ASP A 114 1.92 -3.95 24.12
N PRO A 115 2.63 -2.82 24.09
CA PRO A 115 4.08 -2.80 23.82
C PRO A 115 4.91 -3.50 24.92
N ASN A 116 4.32 -3.79 26.08
CA ASN A 116 5.00 -4.51 27.17
C ASN A 116 4.89 -6.05 27.04
N LYS A 117 4.09 -6.53 26.10
CA LYS A 117 3.95 -7.97 25.81
C LYS A 117 4.85 -8.39 24.65
N LYS A 118 5.15 -9.66 24.60
CA LYS A 118 5.81 -10.31 23.45
C LYS A 118 4.77 -11.01 22.60
N TYR A 119 4.85 -10.83 21.30
CA TYR A 119 3.96 -11.43 20.33
C TYR A 119 4.74 -12.31 19.36
N PRO A 120 4.20 -13.46 18.94
CA PRO A 120 4.77 -14.18 17.82
C PRO A 120 4.67 -13.31 16.56
N THR A 121 5.65 -13.44 15.67
CA THR A 121 5.73 -12.61 14.46
C THR A 121 5.66 -13.48 13.22
N LEU A 122 4.84 -13.09 12.25
CA LEU A 122 4.77 -13.70 10.94
C LEU A 122 5.45 -12.77 9.92
N LEU A 123 6.44 -13.31 9.21
CA LEU A 123 7.05 -12.64 8.07
C LEU A 123 6.26 -13.01 6.81
N PHE A 124 5.68 -12.00 6.16
CA PHE A 124 5.06 -12.16 4.86
C PHE A 124 6.10 -11.99 3.74
N CYS A 125 6.33 -13.06 3.00
CA CYS A 125 7.25 -13.06 1.87
C CYS A 125 6.45 -12.93 0.57
N GLU A 126 6.44 -11.72 -0.02
CA GLU A 126 5.75 -11.49 -1.30
C GLU A 126 6.47 -12.24 -2.42
N GLY A 127 5.65 -12.91 -3.24
CA GLY A 127 6.09 -13.66 -4.41
C GLY A 127 5.93 -12.87 -5.71
N GLY A 128 5.96 -13.60 -6.82
CA GLY A 128 5.57 -13.09 -8.10
C GLY A 128 6.63 -12.91 -9.19
N PRO A 129 7.90 -12.55 -9.02
CA PRO A 129 8.63 -11.98 -7.89
C PRO A 129 8.46 -10.46 -7.72
N GLN A 130 7.72 -9.80 -8.60
CA GLN A 130 7.64 -8.36 -8.77
C GLN A 130 6.21 -7.85 -8.56
N SER A 131 5.65 -8.09 -7.38
CA SER A 131 4.39 -7.51 -6.93
C SER A 131 4.61 -6.72 -5.64
N PRO A 132 4.19 -5.45 -5.53
CA PRO A 132 4.45 -4.65 -4.32
C PRO A 132 3.61 -5.17 -3.16
N VAL A 133 4.15 -5.09 -1.96
CA VAL A 133 3.32 -5.12 -0.75
C VAL A 133 2.80 -3.70 -0.55
N SER A 134 1.62 -3.44 -1.11
CA SER A 134 0.92 -2.16 -1.01
C SER A 134 -0.14 -2.20 0.10
N GLN A 135 -1.05 -1.24 0.09
CA GLN A 135 -2.22 -1.22 0.99
C GLN A 135 -3.33 -2.19 0.52
N PHE A 136 -2.98 -3.27 -0.16
CA PHE A 136 -3.94 -4.19 -0.75
C PHE A 136 -4.88 -4.82 0.28
N TRP A 137 -6.16 -4.96 -0.08
CA TRP A 137 -7.12 -5.80 0.62
C TRP A 137 -7.19 -7.19 -0.02
N SER A 138 -7.02 -8.23 0.77
CA SER A 138 -7.09 -9.61 0.29
C SER A 138 -7.99 -10.45 1.19
N TYR A 139 -8.92 -11.18 0.59
CA TYR A 139 -9.70 -12.19 1.31
C TYR A 139 -8.93 -13.49 1.54
N ARG A 140 -7.85 -13.70 0.80
CA ARG A 140 -6.98 -14.88 0.94
C ARG A 140 -5.85 -14.64 1.93
N TRP A 141 -5.19 -13.48 1.84
CA TRP A 141 -4.05 -13.09 2.67
C TRP A 141 -4.39 -11.83 3.46
N ASN A 142 -5.35 -11.96 4.37
CA ASN A 142 -5.84 -10.84 5.16
C ASN A 142 -4.97 -10.64 6.39
N PHE A 143 -4.17 -9.58 6.40
CA PHE A 143 -3.26 -9.28 7.51
C PHE A 143 -4.00 -8.94 8.80
N GLN A 144 -5.18 -8.35 8.73
CA GLN A 144 -5.97 -8.03 9.92
C GLN A 144 -6.46 -9.30 10.63
N ILE A 145 -6.89 -10.33 9.88
CA ILE A 145 -7.28 -11.63 10.46
C ILE A 145 -6.07 -12.30 11.10
N MET A 146 -4.90 -12.26 10.45
CA MET A 146 -3.68 -12.82 11.03
C MET A 146 -3.28 -12.10 12.32
N ALA A 147 -3.34 -10.75 12.30
CA ALA A 147 -3.03 -9.93 13.47
C ALA A 147 -4.04 -10.12 14.61
N ALA A 148 -5.33 -10.31 14.30
CA ALA A 148 -6.37 -10.58 15.29
C ALA A 148 -6.19 -11.93 16.03
N ASN A 149 -5.29 -12.80 15.55
CA ASN A 149 -4.86 -14.02 16.24
C ASN A 149 -3.59 -13.81 17.08
N ASP A 150 -3.36 -12.60 17.57
CA ASP A 150 -2.22 -12.20 18.40
C ASP A 150 -0.84 -12.31 17.74
N TYR A 151 -0.77 -12.18 16.41
CA TYR A 151 0.49 -12.09 15.68
C TYR A 151 0.82 -10.64 15.28
N ILE A 152 2.08 -10.27 15.35
CA ILE A 152 2.58 -9.12 14.59
C ILE A 152 2.90 -9.60 13.18
N ILE A 153 2.38 -8.91 12.17
CA ILE A 153 2.68 -9.20 10.77
C ILE A 153 3.74 -8.21 10.29
N VAL A 154 4.80 -8.73 9.70
CA VAL A 154 5.89 -7.95 9.10
C VAL A 154 5.93 -8.26 7.61
N ALA A 155 5.67 -7.24 6.78
CA ALA A 155 5.53 -7.39 5.34
C ALA A 155 6.48 -6.41 4.61
N PRO A 156 7.76 -6.82 4.38
CA PRO A 156 8.77 -5.97 3.77
C PRO A 156 8.62 -5.89 2.25
N ASN A 157 8.85 -4.70 1.71
CA ASN A 157 9.03 -4.46 0.29
C ASN A 157 10.52 -4.65 -0.09
N ARG A 158 10.98 -5.89 -0.01
CA ARG A 158 12.34 -6.24 -0.37
C ARG A 158 12.67 -5.85 -1.82
N ARG A 159 13.93 -5.74 -2.19
CA ARG A 159 14.29 -5.42 -3.57
C ARG A 159 13.79 -6.48 -4.56
N GLY A 160 13.48 -6.02 -5.76
CA GLY A 160 12.74 -6.76 -6.78
C GLY A 160 11.25 -6.40 -6.82
N LEU A 161 10.70 -5.72 -5.81
CA LEU A 161 9.31 -5.26 -5.81
C LEU A 161 9.21 -3.86 -6.45
N PRO A 162 8.15 -3.58 -7.26
CA PRO A 162 7.98 -2.28 -7.91
C PRO A 162 7.53 -1.18 -6.92
N GLY A 163 7.63 0.08 -7.37
CA GLY A 163 7.23 1.25 -6.59
C GLY A 163 8.35 1.89 -5.77
N PHE A 164 9.61 1.45 -5.96
CA PHE A 164 10.80 1.97 -5.26
C PHE A 164 11.93 2.35 -6.23
N GLY A 165 11.57 2.60 -7.48
CA GLY A 165 12.51 2.90 -8.56
C GLY A 165 12.99 1.66 -9.32
N VAL A 166 13.53 1.91 -10.53
CA VAL A 166 13.95 0.86 -11.47
C VAL A 166 15.09 0.04 -10.87
N GLU A 167 16.09 0.68 -10.28
CA GLU A 167 17.24 0.00 -9.65
C GLU A 167 16.80 -1.01 -8.58
N TRP A 168 15.82 -0.64 -7.73
CA TRP A 168 15.29 -1.51 -6.70
C TRP A 168 14.54 -2.71 -7.30
N ASN A 169 13.71 -2.44 -8.31
CA ASN A 169 12.91 -3.46 -8.98
C ASN A 169 13.79 -4.46 -9.76
N GLU A 170 14.83 -3.97 -10.43
CA GLU A 170 15.71 -4.80 -11.26
C GLU A 170 16.77 -5.58 -10.47
N ALA A 171 17.02 -5.20 -9.22
CA ALA A 171 18.07 -5.81 -8.40
C ALA A 171 17.86 -7.30 -8.09
N ILE A 172 16.69 -7.86 -8.39
CA ILE A 172 16.42 -9.31 -8.26
C ILE A 172 16.81 -10.09 -9.53
N SER A 173 17.00 -9.42 -10.66
CA SER A 173 17.29 -10.08 -11.94
C SER A 173 18.62 -10.82 -11.88
N GLY A 174 18.54 -12.16 -12.05
CA GLY A 174 19.69 -13.04 -11.94
C GLY A 174 20.20 -13.30 -10.51
N ASP A 175 19.55 -12.73 -9.46
CA ASP A 175 19.99 -12.85 -8.07
C ASP A 175 18.83 -13.13 -7.08
N TYR A 176 17.99 -14.12 -7.38
CA TYR A 176 16.85 -14.49 -6.54
C TYR A 176 17.22 -14.95 -5.12
N GLY A 177 18.39 -15.53 -4.95
CA GLY A 177 18.88 -16.03 -3.65
C GLY A 177 19.84 -15.09 -2.93
N GLY A 178 20.17 -13.96 -3.53
CA GLY A 178 21.21 -13.04 -3.02
C GLY A 178 20.68 -11.96 -2.08
N GLN A 179 20.85 -10.71 -2.49
CA GLN A 179 20.54 -9.58 -1.61
C GLN A 179 19.04 -9.45 -1.27
N CYS A 180 18.15 -9.81 -2.17
CA CYS A 180 16.71 -9.80 -1.88
C CYS A 180 16.30 -10.74 -0.73
N MET A 181 17.02 -11.86 -0.55
CA MET A 181 16.82 -12.74 0.60
C MET A 181 17.42 -12.15 1.88
N LYS A 182 18.55 -11.45 1.80
CA LYS A 182 19.13 -10.75 2.95
C LYS A 182 18.24 -9.63 3.45
N ASP A 183 17.47 -8.99 2.58
CA ASP A 183 16.50 -7.95 2.94
C ASP A 183 15.42 -8.47 3.91
N TYR A 184 15.03 -9.74 3.83
CA TYR A 184 14.09 -10.35 4.77
C TYR A 184 14.66 -10.57 6.18
N PHE A 185 15.98 -10.60 6.32
CA PHE A 185 16.67 -10.83 7.59
C PHE A 185 17.31 -9.57 8.19
N THR A 186 16.82 -8.42 7.72
CA THR A 186 17.32 -7.09 8.15
C THR A 186 16.70 -6.61 9.45
#